data_ac09d7aa184f9199af96f81ba3d5eb59
#
_entry.id   ac09d7aa184f9199af96f81ba3d5eb59
#
_cell.length_a   1.000
_cell.length_b   1.000
_cell.length_c   1.000
_cell.angle_alpha   90.00
_cell.angle_beta   90.00
_cell.angle_gamma   90.00
#
_symmetry.space_group_name_H-M   'P 1'
#
loop_
_entity.id
_entity.type
_entity.pdbx_description
1 polymer ?
#
loop_
_entity_poly.entity_id
_entity_poly.type
_entity_poly.pdbx_seq_one_letter_code
_entity_poly.pdbx_strand_id
1 'polypeptide(L)'
;SFGGLVATDHFSLEVEEGEIHAIIGPNGAGKTTLIHQLSGMLEPDSGAIYFHGEDITTMSAPNRCHAGLVRSFQITSILKNFRVIDNVALAIQARQGHSFRFWKPAQSDPSLQEPAQAILDEVGLGERTQVLAGNLAHGEQRRLEIAVALATSPKLLLLDEPMAGMDSEASESMTTYLRSLKGKYTMLLIEHDMDAVFALADRITVLVYGQVIASGTPDEIRNNAEVRGAYLGDD
;
A
#
# COMPACT_ATOMS: atom_id res chain seq x y z
N SER A 1 -16.57 -14.60 5.76
CA SER A 1 -16.43 -15.48 6.94
C SER A 1 -15.58 -16.69 6.60
N PHE A 2 -14.88 -17.26 7.60
CA PHE A 2 -14.08 -18.48 7.47
C PHE A 2 -14.64 -19.51 8.45
N GLY A 3 -15.50 -20.43 7.96
CA GLY A 3 -16.24 -21.34 8.83
C GLY A 3 -17.15 -20.58 9.79
N GLY A 4 -16.90 -20.66 11.12
CA GLY A 4 -17.66 -19.93 12.13
C GLY A 4 -17.06 -18.58 12.52
N LEU A 5 -15.94 -18.14 11.93
CA LEU A 5 -15.26 -16.88 12.23
C LEU A 5 -15.66 -15.79 11.23
N VAL A 6 -16.22 -14.69 11.72
CA VAL A 6 -16.50 -13.47 10.93
C VAL A 6 -15.27 -12.57 11.00
N ALA A 7 -14.57 -12.40 9.89
CA ALA A 7 -13.32 -11.62 9.84
C ALA A 7 -13.55 -10.12 9.58
N THR A 8 -14.66 -9.74 8.94
CA THR A 8 -15.15 -8.37 8.78
C THR A 8 -16.65 -8.40 9.05
N ASP A 9 -17.11 -7.63 10.04
CA ASP A 9 -18.49 -7.63 10.49
C ASP A 9 -19.03 -6.19 10.48
N HIS A 10 -20.01 -5.92 9.62
CA HIS A 10 -20.63 -4.60 9.43
C HIS A 10 -19.59 -3.47 9.28
N PHE A 11 -18.46 -3.79 8.61
CA PHE A 11 -17.37 -2.85 8.39
C PHE A 11 -17.75 -1.82 7.33
N SER A 12 -17.63 -0.53 7.68
CA SER A 12 -17.77 0.59 6.75
C SER A 12 -16.54 1.48 6.87
N LEU A 13 -15.99 1.88 5.72
CA LEU A 13 -14.81 2.73 5.62
C LEU A 13 -14.99 3.70 4.45
N GLU A 14 -14.67 4.96 4.69
CA GLU A 14 -14.53 5.97 3.64
C GLU A 14 -13.09 6.49 3.66
N VAL A 15 -12.48 6.60 2.49
CA VAL A 15 -11.12 7.12 2.31
C VAL A 15 -11.20 8.33 1.40
N GLU A 16 -10.77 9.48 1.91
CA GLU A 16 -10.78 10.74 1.16
C GLU A 16 -9.60 10.81 0.18
N GLU A 17 -9.79 11.53 -0.94
CA GLU A 17 -8.72 11.71 -1.90
C GLU A 17 -7.55 12.52 -1.31
N GLY A 18 -6.34 11.98 -1.44
CA GLY A 18 -5.11 12.60 -0.95
C GLY A 18 -4.81 12.34 0.53
N GLU A 19 -5.71 11.66 1.29
CA GLU A 19 -5.42 11.30 2.69
C GLU A 19 -4.55 10.05 2.81
N ILE A 20 -3.85 9.97 3.92
CA ILE A 20 -3.28 8.74 4.45
C ILE A 20 -4.23 8.22 5.53
N HIS A 21 -5.00 7.19 5.21
CA HIS A 21 -5.88 6.52 6.15
C HIS A 21 -5.21 5.27 6.70
N ALA A 22 -4.99 5.19 8.02
CA ALA A 22 -4.41 4.01 8.64
C ALA A 22 -5.48 3.11 9.24
N ILE A 23 -5.30 1.79 9.10
CA ILE A 23 -6.08 0.78 9.79
C ILE A 23 -5.17 0.05 10.75
N ILE A 24 -5.52 0.13 12.04
CA ILE A 24 -4.81 -0.53 13.13
C ILE A 24 -5.72 -1.52 13.85
N GLY A 25 -5.13 -2.35 14.68
CA GLY A 25 -5.85 -3.32 15.51
C GLY A 25 -4.99 -4.54 15.83
N PRO A 26 -5.40 -5.36 16.81
CA PRO A 26 -4.65 -6.53 17.24
C PRO A 26 -4.51 -7.57 16.12
N ASN A 27 -3.65 -8.56 16.36
CA ASN A 27 -3.55 -9.72 15.47
C ASN A 27 -4.88 -10.47 15.43
N GLY A 28 -5.32 -10.85 14.23
CA GLY A 28 -6.62 -11.50 14.04
C GLY A 28 -7.81 -10.54 13.98
N ALA A 29 -7.62 -9.23 14.04
CA ALA A 29 -8.70 -8.24 13.96
C ALA A 29 -9.44 -8.21 12.61
N GLY A 30 -8.88 -8.82 11.53
CA GLY A 30 -9.49 -8.84 10.20
C GLY A 30 -8.79 -7.95 9.17
N LYS A 31 -7.71 -7.25 9.53
CA LYS A 31 -6.98 -6.31 8.64
C LYS A 31 -6.55 -6.93 7.32
N THR A 32 -5.92 -8.10 7.36
CA THR A 32 -5.49 -8.83 6.15
C THR A 32 -6.66 -9.26 5.28
N THR A 33 -7.78 -9.71 5.90
CA THR A 33 -9.00 -10.04 5.18
C THR A 33 -9.57 -8.82 4.46
N LEU A 34 -9.61 -7.69 5.14
CA LEU A 34 -10.07 -6.43 4.55
C LEU A 34 -9.22 -6.02 3.33
N ILE A 35 -7.89 -6.07 3.44
CA ILE A 35 -7.00 -5.79 2.30
C ILE A 35 -7.24 -6.76 1.14
N HIS A 36 -7.47 -8.04 1.42
CA HIS A 36 -7.79 -9.03 0.39
C HIS A 36 -9.12 -8.71 -0.29
N GLN A 37 -10.14 -8.27 0.47
CA GLN A 37 -11.41 -7.84 -0.09
C GLN A 37 -11.25 -6.57 -0.95
N LEU A 38 -10.55 -5.57 -0.45
CA LEU A 38 -10.29 -4.32 -1.19
C LEU A 38 -9.47 -4.56 -2.46
N SER A 39 -8.47 -5.43 -2.41
CA SER A 39 -7.62 -5.76 -3.57
C SER A 39 -8.25 -6.73 -4.57
N GLY A 40 -9.45 -7.29 -4.30
CA GLY A 40 -10.13 -8.24 -5.18
C GLY A 40 -9.54 -9.67 -5.15
N MET A 41 -8.76 -9.99 -4.11
CA MET A 41 -8.25 -11.34 -3.85
C MET A 41 -9.25 -12.21 -3.10
N LEU A 42 -10.23 -11.59 -2.46
CA LEU A 42 -11.33 -12.23 -1.73
C LEU A 42 -12.61 -11.44 -1.99
N GLU A 43 -13.71 -12.12 -2.31
CA GLU A 43 -15.02 -11.48 -2.36
C GLU A 43 -15.62 -11.40 -0.95
N PRO A 44 -16.28 -10.28 -0.58
CA PRO A 44 -17.06 -10.22 0.65
C PRO A 44 -18.32 -11.08 0.54
N ASP A 45 -18.74 -11.71 1.64
CA ASP A 45 -19.98 -12.51 1.67
C ASP A 45 -21.24 -11.63 1.51
N SER A 46 -21.15 -10.35 1.88
CA SER A 46 -22.22 -9.34 1.76
C SER A 46 -21.63 -7.93 1.77
N GLY A 47 -22.45 -6.94 1.42
CA GLY A 47 -22.02 -5.55 1.30
C GLY A 47 -21.49 -5.22 -0.10
N ALA A 48 -20.94 -4.03 -0.26
CA ALA A 48 -20.41 -3.54 -1.54
C ALA A 48 -19.15 -2.69 -1.32
N ILE A 49 -18.28 -2.68 -2.33
CA ILE A 49 -17.06 -1.88 -2.38
C ILE A 49 -17.20 -0.92 -3.56
N TYR A 50 -17.14 0.37 -3.25
CA TYR A 50 -17.20 1.43 -4.26
C TYR A 50 -15.82 2.08 -4.39
N PHE A 51 -15.40 2.33 -5.62
CA PHE A 51 -14.17 3.04 -5.93
C PHE A 51 -14.45 4.11 -6.99
N HIS A 52 -14.25 5.39 -6.65
CA HIS A 52 -14.63 6.54 -7.47
C HIS A 52 -16.09 6.47 -7.97
N GLY A 53 -17.01 6.00 -7.13
CA GLY A 53 -18.43 5.89 -7.43
C GLY A 53 -18.83 4.65 -8.24
N GLU A 54 -17.88 3.82 -8.66
CA GLU A 54 -18.13 2.56 -9.35
C GLU A 54 -18.16 1.39 -8.36
N ASP A 55 -19.14 0.49 -8.50
CA ASP A 55 -19.18 -0.76 -7.74
C ASP A 55 -18.11 -1.72 -8.29
N ILE A 56 -17.11 -2.00 -7.46
CA ILE A 56 -16.02 -2.91 -7.79
C ILE A 56 -16.08 -4.23 -7.02
N THR A 57 -17.18 -4.53 -6.35
CA THR A 57 -17.31 -5.66 -5.41
C THR A 57 -16.86 -6.98 -6.03
N THR A 58 -17.32 -7.29 -7.25
CA THR A 58 -16.98 -8.52 -7.98
C THR A 58 -15.84 -8.32 -8.99
N MET A 59 -15.23 -7.12 -9.05
CA MET A 59 -14.16 -6.83 -9.98
C MET A 59 -12.88 -7.59 -9.58
N SER A 60 -12.26 -8.29 -10.54
CA SER A 60 -11.02 -9.02 -10.32
C SER A 60 -9.84 -8.11 -9.94
N ALA A 61 -8.87 -8.64 -9.21
CA ALA A 61 -7.68 -7.89 -8.79
C ALA A 61 -6.93 -7.21 -9.94
N PRO A 62 -6.70 -7.84 -11.12
CA PRO A 62 -6.10 -7.15 -12.26
C PRO A 62 -6.91 -5.95 -12.73
N ASN A 63 -8.24 -6.06 -12.78
CA ASN A 63 -9.12 -4.99 -13.22
C ASN A 63 -9.15 -3.83 -12.20
N ARG A 64 -9.12 -4.12 -10.88
CA ARG A 64 -8.98 -3.09 -9.84
C ARG A 64 -7.65 -2.35 -9.96
N CYS A 65 -6.57 -3.07 -10.25
CA CYS A 65 -5.27 -2.45 -10.52
C CYS A 65 -5.34 -1.50 -11.74
N HIS A 66 -5.97 -1.91 -12.83
CA HIS A 66 -6.20 -1.05 -13.99
C HIS A 66 -7.11 0.15 -13.69
N ALA A 67 -8.08 0.00 -12.79
CA ALA A 67 -8.92 1.12 -12.32
C ALA A 67 -8.13 2.12 -11.44
N GLY A 68 -6.95 1.72 -10.93
CA GLY A 68 -6.07 2.55 -10.11
C GLY A 68 -6.05 2.19 -8.62
N LEU A 69 -6.65 1.07 -8.22
CA LEU A 69 -6.55 0.54 -6.86
C LEU A 69 -5.40 -0.46 -6.81
N VAL A 70 -4.25 -0.04 -6.32
CA VAL A 70 -2.99 -0.80 -6.37
C VAL A 70 -2.56 -1.21 -4.97
N ARG A 71 -2.21 -2.48 -4.79
CA ARG A 71 -1.65 -3.00 -3.54
C ARG A 71 -0.14 -3.20 -3.69
N SER A 72 0.64 -2.68 -2.73
CA SER A 72 2.01 -3.14 -2.52
C SER A 72 1.95 -4.51 -1.81
N PHE A 73 2.63 -5.51 -2.35
CA PHE A 73 2.55 -6.87 -1.82
C PHE A 73 3.44 -7.04 -0.58
N GLN A 74 2.94 -7.78 0.42
CA GLN A 74 3.69 -8.21 1.60
C GLN A 74 4.86 -9.16 1.24
N ILE A 75 4.79 -9.83 0.08
CA ILE A 75 5.88 -10.63 -0.50
C ILE A 75 6.50 -9.81 -1.61
N THR A 76 7.81 -9.56 -1.52
CA THR A 76 8.60 -8.82 -2.53
C THR A 76 8.25 -9.25 -3.94
N SER A 77 7.47 -8.42 -4.65
CA SER A 77 7.07 -8.66 -6.05
C SER A 77 8.13 -8.16 -7.04
N ILE A 78 9.26 -7.66 -6.52
CA ILE A 78 10.37 -7.20 -7.36
C ILE A 78 11.08 -8.37 -8.06
N LEU A 79 11.45 -8.14 -9.31
CA LEU A 79 12.25 -9.07 -10.09
C LEU A 79 13.72 -8.95 -9.67
N LYS A 80 14.15 -9.78 -8.71
CA LYS A 80 15.47 -9.68 -8.05
C LYS A 80 16.65 -9.74 -9.02
N ASN A 81 16.51 -10.47 -10.12
CA ASN A 81 17.54 -10.64 -11.14
C ASN A 81 17.52 -9.52 -12.21
N PHE A 82 16.64 -8.55 -12.09
CA PHE A 82 16.54 -7.38 -12.95
C PHE A 82 17.15 -6.17 -12.24
N ARG A 83 17.59 -5.18 -13.04
CA ARG A 83 18.04 -3.90 -12.47
C ARG A 83 16.86 -3.17 -11.84
N VAL A 84 17.17 -2.29 -10.92
CA VAL A 84 16.19 -1.44 -10.25
C VAL A 84 15.31 -0.71 -11.26
N ILE A 85 15.94 -0.07 -12.26
CA ILE A 85 15.20 0.68 -13.28
C ILE A 85 14.33 -0.22 -14.16
N ASP A 86 14.77 -1.44 -14.47
CA ASP A 86 14.01 -2.38 -15.30
C ASP A 86 12.73 -2.84 -14.60
N ASN A 87 12.72 -2.97 -13.25
CA ASN A 87 11.53 -3.28 -12.48
C ASN A 87 10.44 -2.21 -12.66
N VAL A 88 10.83 -0.94 -12.55
CA VAL A 88 9.91 0.20 -12.69
C VAL A 88 9.47 0.36 -14.16
N ALA A 89 10.40 0.25 -15.10
CA ALA A 89 10.10 0.35 -16.54
C ALA A 89 9.10 -0.72 -17.01
N LEU A 90 9.18 -1.94 -16.48
CA LEU A 90 8.20 -3.00 -16.76
C LEU A 90 6.79 -2.66 -16.25
N ALA A 91 6.67 -2.03 -15.08
CA ALA A 91 5.38 -1.60 -14.57
C ALA A 91 4.77 -0.49 -15.44
N ILE A 92 5.58 0.47 -15.89
CA ILE A 92 5.16 1.51 -16.83
C ILE A 92 4.68 0.88 -18.15
N GLN A 93 5.44 -0.08 -18.70
CA GLN A 93 5.10 -0.78 -19.93
C GLN A 93 3.78 -1.56 -19.79
N ALA A 94 3.59 -2.27 -18.69
CA ALA A 94 2.36 -3.02 -18.42
C ALA A 94 1.13 -2.10 -18.40
N ARG A 95 1.26 -0.92 -17.78
CA ARG A 95 0.19 0.09 -17.76
C ARG A 95 -0.15 0.64 -19.14
N GLN A 96 0.86 0.88 -19.99
CA GLN A 96 0.66 1.42 -21.35
C GLN A 96 0.01 0.42 -22.33
N GLY A 97 -0.14 -0.86 -21.93
CA GLY A 97 -0.73 -1.91 -22.77
C GLY A 97 0.11 -2.31 -23.99
N HIS A 98 1.35 -1.84 -24.09
CA HIS A 98 2.24 -2.07 -25.23
C HIS A 98 3.12 -3.30 -25.07
N SER A 99 2.59 -4.43 -24.62
CA SER A 99 3.33 -5.69 -24.41
C SER A 99 3.93 -6.29 -25.70
N PHE A 100 3.62 -5.75 -26.89
CA PHE A 100 3.96 -6.34 -28.19
C PHE A 100 4.93 -5.51 -29.07
N ARG A 101 5.65 -4.53 -28.50
CA ARG A 101 6.71 -3.86 -29.27
C ARG A 101 8.01 -4.66 -29.24
N PHE A 102 8.10 -5.70 -30.08
CA PHE A 102 9.28 -6.59 -30.18
C PHE A 102 10.51 -5.94 -30.85
N TRP A 103 10.40 -4.72 -31.39
CA TRP A 103 11.41 -4.12 -32.23
C TRP A 103 12.49 -3.31 -31.52
N LYS A 104 12.26 -2.97 -30.21
CA LYS A 104 13.28 -2.30 -29.38
C LYS A 104 13.33 -2.98 -28.01
N PRO A 105 14.54 -3.27 -27.48
CA PRO A 105 14.68 -3.70 -26.10
C PRO A 105 14.09 -2.63 -25.16
N ALA A 106 13.25 -3.01 -24.20
CA ALA A 106 12.68 -2.09 -23.21
C ALA A 106 13.75 -1.30 -22.44
N GLN A 107 14.96 -1.86 -22.34
CA GLN A 107 16.13 -1.25 -21.70
C GLN A 107 16.67 -0.02 -22.43
N SER A 108 16.33 0.17 -23.71
CA SER A 108 16.78 1.29 -24.54
C SER A 108 15.64 2.19 -25.01
N ASP A 109 14.44 2.01 -24.47
CA ASP A 109 13.28 2.85 -24.81
C ASP A 109 13.19 4.05 -23.86
N PRO A 110 13.49 5.28 -24.30
CA PRO A 110 13.43 6.48 -23.45
C PRO A 110 12.04 6.70 -22.86
N SER A 111 10.96 6.31 -23.56
CA SER A 111 9.58 6.46 -23.10
C SER A 111 9.25 5.62 -21.86
N LEU A 112 10.08 4.62 -21.55
CA LEU A 112 9.99 3.81 -20.33
C LEU A 112 11.07 4.20 -19.32
N GLN A 113 12.29 4.49 -19.79
CA GLN A 113 13.45 4.73 -18.91
C GLN A 113 13.39 6.11 -18.23
N GLU A 114 12.98 7.17 -18.95
CA GLU A 114 12.89 8.51 -18.37
C GLU A 114 11.83 8.61 -17.25
N PRO A 115 10.58 8.12 -17.43
CA PRO A 115 9.62 8.09 -16.32
C PRO A 115 10.05 7.15 -15.19
N ALA A 116 10.72 6.03 -15.50
CA ALA A 116 11.23 5.11 -14.47
C ALA A 116 12.31 5.79 -13.62
N GLN A 117 13.23 6.54 -14.25
CA GLN A 117 14.24 7.31 -13.52
C GLN A 117 13.59 8.36 -12.61
N ALA A 118 12.61 9.11 -13.12
CA ALA A 118 11.92 10.14 -12.32
C ALA A 118 11.24 9.54 -11.08
N ILE A 119 10.58 8.38 -11.21
CA ILE A 119 9.97 7.68 -10.07
C ILE A 119 11.06 7.20 -9.10
N LEU A 120 12.18 6.67 -9.61
CA LEU A 120 13.28 6.22 -8.76
C LEU A 120 13.97 7.37 -8.02
N ASP A 121 14.07 8.54 -8.65
CA ASP A 121 14.55 9.76 -7.98
C ASP A 121 13.59 10.19 -6.85
N GLU A 122 12.28 10.13 -7.09
CA GLU A 122 11.24 10.45 -6.09
C GLU A 122 11.31 9.50 -4.88
N VAL A 123 11.57 8.20 -5.08
CA VAL A 123 11.69 7.23 -3.97
C VAL A 123 13.10 7.17 -3.35
N GLY A 124 14.04 8.01 -3.80
CA GLY A 124 15.41 8.06 -3.29
C GLY A 124 16.29 6.88 -3.74
N LEU A 125 15.97 6.27 -4.89
CA LEU A 125 16.74 5.17 -5.52
C LEU A 125 17.40 5.59 -6.84
N GLY A 126 17.45 6.88 -7.16
CA GLY A 126 17.97 7.41 -8.41
C GLY A 126 19.42 7.00 -8.74
N GLU A 127 20.28 6.88 -7.72
CA GLU A 127 21.67 6.43 -7.89
C GLU A 127 21.80 4.89 -7.94
N ARG A 128 20.73 4.15 -7.66
CA ARG A 128 20.70 2.67 -7.61
C ARG A 128 20.15 2.03 -8.87
N THR A 129 19.81 2.79 -9.91
CA THR A 129 19.08 2.34 -11.10
C THR A 129 19.71 1.15 -11.81
N GLN A 130 21.05 1.06 -11.84
CA GLN A 130 21.80 -0.01 -12.51
C GLN A 130 22.10 -1.22 -11.59
N VAL A 131 21.81 -1.13 -10.31
CA VAL A 131 21.99 -2.22 -9.34
C VAL A 131 20.95 -3.31 -9.60
N LEU A 132 21.30 -4.59 -9.42
CA LEU A 132 20.31 -5.66 -9.40
C LEU A 132 19.41 -5.51 -8.17
N ALA A 133 18.10 -5.61 -8.35
CA ALA A 133 17.13 -5.40 -7.26
C ALA A 133 17.36 -6.34 -6.06
N GLY A 134 17.87 -7.57 -6.32
CA GLY A 134 18.22 -8.51 -5.27
C GLY A 134 19.42 -8.09 -4.40
N ASN A 135 20.23 -7.14 -4.85
CA ASN A 135 21.41 -6.64 -4.12
C ASN A 135 21.10 -5.37 -3.29
N LEU A 136 19.88 -4.88 -3.34
CA LEU A 136 19.43 -3.78 -2.50
C LEU A 136 19.28 -4.22 -1.04
N ALA A 137 19.53 -3.30 -0.10
CA ALA A 137 19.16 -3.49 1.30
C ALA A 137 17.62 -3.64 1.44
N HIS A 138 17.15 -4.25 2.52
CA HIS A 138 15.73 -4.55 2.70
C HIS A 138 14.83 -3.30 2.59
N GLY A 139 15.21 -2.19 3.22
CA GLY A 139 14.49 -0.92 3.12
C GLY A 139 14.49 -0.34 1.70
N GLU A 140 15.60 -0.49 0.94
CA GLU A 140 15.66 -0.09 -0.47
C GLU A 140 14.75 -0.96 -1.35
N GLN A 141 14.66 -2.28 -1.07
CA GLN A 141 13.74 -3.19 -1.77
C GLN A 141 12.28 -2.77 -1.55
N ARG A 142 11.91 -2.39 -0.31
CA ARG A 142 10.57 -1.86 -0.02
C ARG A 142 10.27 -0.56 -0.75
N ARG A 143 11.24 0.36 -0.84
CA ARG A 143 11.09 1.57 -1.65
C ARG A 143 10.92 1.26 -3.13
N LEU A 144 11.62 0.25 -3.65
CA LEU A 144 11.46 -0.21 -5.03
C LEU A 144 10.06 -0.81 -5.27
N GLU A 145 9.50 -1.55 -4.31
CA GLU A 145 8.11 -2.04 -4.40
C GLU A 145 7.11 -0.90 -4.52
N ILE A 146 7.29 0.15 -3.70
CA ILE A 146 6.45 1.33 -3.79
C ILE A 146 6.66 2.04 -5.14
N ALA A 147 7.90 2.16 -5.63
CA ALA A 147 8.20 2.72 -6.95
C ALA A 147 7.49 1.96 -8.09
N VAL A 148 7.49 0.63 -8.04
CA VAL A 148 6.77 -0.24 -8.98
C VAL A 148 5.26 0.01 -8.91
N ALA A 149 4.70 0.16 -7.71
CA ALA A 149 3.29 0.49 -7.54
C ALA A 149 2.98 1.90 -8.08
N LEU A 150 3.81 2.91 -7.78
CA LEU A 150 3.65 4.28 -8.28
C LEU A 150 3.74 4.36 -9.82
N ALA A 151 4.56 3.52 -10.43
CA ALA A 151 4.68 3.43 -11.89
C ALA A 151 3.38 3.07 -12.60
N THR A 152 2.44 2.45 -11.90
CA THR A 152 1.10 2.17 -12.42
C THR A 152 0.16 3.38 -12.33
N SER A 153 0.61 4.52 -11.76
CA SER A 153 -0.17 5.73 -11.47
C SER A 153 -1.44 5.43 -10.66
N PRO A 154 -1.26 4.93 -9.42
CA PRO A 154 -2.38 4.57 -8.58
C PRO A 154 -3.21 5.79 -8.18
N LYS A 155 -4.52 5.61 -8.08
CA LYS A 155 -5.45 6.55 -7.44
C LYS A 155 -5.58 6.25 -5.94
N LEU A 156 -5.46 4.96 -5.56
CA LEU A 156 -5.40 4.50 -4.19
C LEU A 156 -4.30 3.43 -4.07
N LEU A 157 -3.35 3.66 -3.16
CA LEU A 157 -2.27 2.75 -2.83
C LEU A 157 -2.57 2.04 -1.51
N LEU A 158 -2.72 0.72 -1.55
CA LEU A 158 -2.87 -0.12 -0.37
C LEU A 158 -1.47 -0.56 0.09
N LEU A 159 -1.06 -0.12 1.27
CA LEU A 159 0.22 -0.45 1.90
C LEU A 159 -0.02 -1.40 3.08
N ASP A 160 0.52 -2.61 2.97
CA ASP A 160 0.34 -3.67 3.96
C ASP A 160 1.67 -3.89 4.69
N GLU A 161 1.75 -3.37 5.91
CA GLU A 161 2.91 -3.40 6.80
C GLU A 161 4.24 -2.99 6.09
N PRO A 162 4.31 -1.79 5.50
CA PRO A 162 5.48 -1.37 4.73
C PRO A 162 6.76 -1.27 5.57
N MET A 163 6.66 -1.12 6.91
CA MET A 163 7.81 -1.07 7.82
C MET A 163 8.19 -2.44 8.41
N ALA A 164 7.46 -3.51 8.09
CA ALA A 164 7.70 -4.82 8.68
C ALA A 164 9.14 -5.32 8.45
N GLY A 165 9.81 -5.73 9.53
CA GLY A 165 11.18 -6.26 9.47
C GLY A 165 12.27 -5.22 9.28
N MET A 166 11.95 -3.93 9.36
CA MET A 166 12.94 -2.85 9.35
C MET A 166 13.49 -2.59 10.77
N ASP A 167 14.74 -2.13 10.83
CA ASP A 167 15.26 -1.51 12.04
C ASP A 167 14.67 -0.08 12.21
N SER A 168 14.94 0.54 13.35
CA SER A 168 14.40 1.86 13.69
C SER A 168 14.78 2.95 12.68
N GLU A 169 16.03 2.95 12.18
CA GLU A 169 16.52 3.95 11.23
C GLU A 169 15.83 3.79 9.86
N ALA A 170 15.69 2.55 9.38
CA ALA A 170 15.00 2.26 8.12
C ALA A 170 13.50 2.58 8.22
N SER A 171 12.85 2.29 9.36
CA SER A 171 11.44 2.62 9.61
C SER A 171 11.22 4.14 9.62
N GLU A 172 12.06 4.91 10.30
CA GLU A 172 11.99 6.38 10.32
C GLU A 172 12.20 6.98 8.91
N SER A 173 13.17 6.42 8.17
CA SER A 173 13.44 6.81 6.79
C SER A 173 12.25 6.51 5.87
N MET A 174 11.57 5.36 6.04
CA MET A 174 10.37 4.98 5.30
C MET A 174 9.19 5.89 5.69
N THR A 175 9.01 6.18 6.98
CA THR A 175 7.99 7.10 7.48
C THR A 175 8.17 8.50 6.86
N THR A 176 9.38 9.01 6.85
CA THR A 176 9.71 10.29 6.22
C THR A 176 9.39 10.28 4.72
N TYR A 177 9.73 9.19 4.03
CA TYR A 177 9.42 9.03 2.62
C TYR A 177 7.90 8.98 2.37
N LEU A 178 7.15 8.14 3.07
CA LEU A 178 5.69 8.07 2.91
C LEU A 178 5.01 9.40 3.22
N ARG A 179 5.52 10.15 4.20
CA ARG A 179 5.03 11.50 4.49
C ARG A 179 5.22 12.46 3.32
N SER A 180 6.29 12.32 2.53
CA SER A 180 6.53 13.15 1.34
C SER A 180 5.55 12.88 0.19
N LEU A 181 4.87 11.74 0.22
CA LEU A 181 3.82 11.35 -0.75
C LEU A 181 2.43 11.85 -0.35
N LYS A 182 2.26 12.32 0.89
CA LYS A 182 0.99 12.85 1.43
C LYS A 182 0.46 13.99 0.56
N GLY A 183 -0.83 13.97 0.26
CA GLY A 183 -1.49 14.93 -0.61
C GLY A 183 -1.24 14.71 -2.12
N LYS A 184 -0.22 13.93 -2.50
CA LYS A 184 0.01 13.53 -3.90
C LYS A 184 -0.70 12.22 -4.24
N TYR A 185 -0.76 11.31 -3.27
CA TYR A 185 -1.37 10.00 -3.42
C TYR A 185 -2.32 9.72 -2.26
N THR A 186 -3.45 9.08 -2.57
CA THR A 186 -4.32 8.52 -1.54
C THR A 186 -3.74 7.19 -1.08
N MET A 187 -3.60 6.99 0.22
CA MET A 187 -2.99 5.79 0.77
C MET A 187 -3.87 5.18 1.86
N LEU A 188 -4.09 3.87 1.78
CA LEU A 188 -4.64 3.08 2.88
C LEU A 188 -3.51 2.23 3.45
N LEU A 189 -3.15 2.50 4.70
CA LEU A 189 -2.01 1.92 5.39
C LEU A 189 -2.49 0.93 6.46
N ILE A 190 -2.02 -0.31 6.41
CA ILE A 190 -2.08 -1.22 7.55
C ILE A 190 -0.71 -1.23 8.19
N GLU A 191 -0.66 -0.90 9.48
CA GLU A 191 0.56 -0.92 10.27
C GLU A 191 0.27 -1.25 11.73
N HIS A 192 1.30 -1.73 12.41
CA HIS A 192 1.28 -2.01 13.84
C HIS A 192 2.33 -1.17 14.61
N ASP A 193 3.23 -0.48 13.91
CA ASP A 193 4.11 0.53 14.46
C ASP A 193 3.30 1.81 14.72
N MET A 194 2.94 2.03 15.99
CA MET A 194 2.08 3.15 16.38
C MET A 194 2.75 4.50 16.19
N ASP A 195 4.07 4.58 16.35
CA ASP A 195 4.80 5.83 16.15
C ASP A 195 4.75 6.24 14.67
N ALA A 196 4.94 5.28 13.77
CA ALA A 196 4.80 5.50 12.33
C ALA A 196 3.35 5.88 11.96
N VAL A 197 2.35 5.17 12.51
CA VAL A 197 0.93 5.45 12.26
C VAL A 197 0.56 6.87 12.68
N PHE A 198 0.88 7.27 13.92
CA PHE A 198 0.59 8.61 14.43
C PHE A 198 1.37 9.71 13.71
N ALA A 199 2.54 9.39 13.16
CA ALA A 199 3.35 10.33 12.40
C ALA A 199 2.84 10.55 10.96
N LEU A 200 2.14 9.57 10.37
CA LEU A 200 1.75 9.58 8.95
C LEU A 200 0.28 9.89 8.72
N ALA A 201 -0.61 9.26 9.50
CA ALA A 201 -2.03 9.20 9.18
C ALA A 201 -2.73 10.57 9.35
N ASP A 202 -3.68 10.85 8.45
CA ASP A 202 -4.69 11.90 8.63
C ASP A 202 -5.86 11.39 9.44
N ARG A 203 -6.22 10.13 9.21
CA ARG A 203 -7.30 9.42 9.88
C ARG A 203 -6.84 8.00 10.22
N ILE A 204 -7.30 7.53 11.36
CA ILE A 204 -7.01 6.18 11.85
C ILE A 204 -8.35 5.48 12.13
N THR A 205 -8.50 4.27 11.62
CA THR A 205 -9.62 3.38 11.96
C THR A 205 -9.09 2.19 12.76
N VAL A 206 -9.69 1.94 13.91
CA VAL A 206 -9.31 0.84 14.80
C VAL A 206 -10.26 -0.33 14.60
N LEU A 207 -9.69 -1.46 14.21
CA LEU A 207 -10.41 -2.71 13.93
C LEU A 207 -10.14 -3.73 15.03
N VAL A 208 -11.21 -4.25 15.64
CA VAL A 208 -11.13 -5.30 16.67
C VAL A 208 -12.20 -6.35 16.38
N TYR A 209 -11.82 -7.62 16.27
CA TYR A 209 -12.72 -8.74 15.95
C TYR A 209 -13.64 -8.49 14.75
N GLY A 210 -13.10 -7.86 13.69
CA GLY A 210 -13.83 -7.57 12.46
C GLY A 210 -14.72 -6.33 12.51
N GLN A 211 -14.81 -5.62 13.63
CA GLN A 211 -15.63 -4.44 13.81
C GLN A 211 -14.80 -3.18 14.01
N VAL A 212 -15.28 -2.05 13.52
CA VAL A 212 -14.70 -0.74 13.81
C VAL A 212 -15.13 -0.30 15.19
N ILE A 213 -14.17 -0.12 16.11
CA ILE A 213 -14.45 0.41 17.45
C ILE A 213 -14.25 1.94 17.51
N ALA A 214 -13.39 2.49 16.67
CA ALA A 214 -13.17 3.93 16.58
C ALA A 214 -12.65 4.32 15.21
N SER A 215 -12.97 5.53 14.73
CA SER A 215 -12.36 6.17 13.58
C SER A 215 -12.27 7.66 13.83
N GLY A 216 -11.11 8.27 13.57
CA GLY A 216 -10.88 9.69 13.81
C GLY A 216 -9.46 10.11 13.50
N THR A 217 -9.13 11.34 13.85
CA THR A 217 -7.77 11.89 13.78
C THR A 217 -6.81 11.16 14.73
N PRO A 218 -5.50 11.21 14.50
CA PRO A 218 -4.51 10.64 15.42
C PRO A 218 -4.71 11.05 16.88
N ASP A 219 -5.04 12.33 17.15
CA ASP A 219 -5.25 12.84 18.51
C ASP A 219 -6.54 12.28 19.13
N GLU A 220 -7.62 12.16 18.37
CA GLU A 220 -8.86 11.55 18.83
C GLU A 220 -8.66 10.08 19.19
N ILE A 221 -7.94 9.33 18.35
CA ILE A 221 -7.66 7.90 18.58
C ILE A 221 -6.75 7.71 19.80
N ARG A 222 -5.72 8.53 19.96
CA ARG A 222 -4.81 8.47 21.12
C ARG A 222 -5.53 8.70 22.45
N ASN A 223 -6.54 9.56 22.44
CA ASN A 223 -7.31 9.93 23.63
C ASN A 223 -8.57 9.08 23.82
N ASN A 224 -8.88 8.14 22.94
CA ASN A 224 -10.06 7.31 23.02
C ASN A 224 -9.87 6.21 24.07
N ALA A 225 -10.74 6.21 25.11
CA ALA A 225 -10.64 5.26 26.22
C ALA A 225 -10.87 3.79 25.79
N GLU A 226 -11.77 3.56 24.83
CA GLU A 226 -12.05 2.22 24.30
C GLU A 226 -10.85 1.65 23.54
N VAL A 227 -10.19 2.50 22.72
CA VAL A 227 -8.98 2.13 21.97
C VAL A 227 -7.82 1.83 22.93
N ARG A 228 -7.65 2.65 23.99
CA ARG A 228 -6.62 2.43 25.02
C ARG A 228 -6.82 1.10 25.71
N GLY A 229 -8.02 0.81 26.18
CA GLY A 229 -8.31 -0.46 26.85
C GLY A 229 -8.25 -1.69 25.95
N ALA A 230 -8.60 -1.55 24.66
CA ALA A 230 -8.63 -2.67 23.72
C ALA A 230 -7.29 -2.96 23.01
N TYR A 231 -6.44 -1.92 22.84
CA TYR A 231 -5.29 -2.04 21.93
C TYR A 231 -4.02 -1.31 22.39
N LEU A 232 -4.09 -0.11 22.94
CA LEU A 232 -2.90 0.69 23.28
C LEU A 232 -2.32 0.35 24.67
N GLY A 233 -3.11 -0.27 25.55
CA GLY A 233 -2.76 -0.52 26.95
C GLY A 233 -2.97 0.72 27.84
N ASP A 234 -3.10 0.48 29.14
CA ASP A 234 -3.08 1.56 30.14
C ASP A 234 -1.61 1.82 30.54
N ASP A 235 -1.01 2.91 30.05
CA ASP A 235 0.21 3.50 30.59
C ASP A 235 -0.13 4.45 31.74
#